data_bf32fdb835fe095ded932315132af833
#
_entry.id   bf32fdb835fe095ded932315132af833
#
_cell.length_a   1.000
_cell.length_b   1.000
_cell.length_c   1.000
_cell.angle_alpha   90.00
_cell.angle_beta   90.00
_cell.angle_gamma   90.00
#
_symmetry.space_group_name_H-M   'P 1'
#
loop_
_entity.id
_entity.type
_entity.pdbx_description
1 polymer ?
#
loop_
_entity_poly.entity_id
_entity_poly.type
_entity_poly.pdbx_seq_one_letter_code
_entity_poly.pdbx_strand_id
1 'polypeptide(L)'
;HTLPTRRTALSALRQRALALPEASAATAAPLTLALLQGFIPQDEKFQPGSGVPMALQWYGEQLQGAKAQLVVAPETAIALLPGQLPPGYLEAVTQRYTEGNQAALVGIPMGSLDQGYTNSVLGWKSGVPVPYRYDKHHLVPFGEFIPPLFRWFTELMHIPLGDFSRGALVQPPFEFRGQRLAPNICYEDLFGEELGARFA
;
A
#
# COMPACT_ATOMS: atom_id res chain seq x y z
N HIS A 1 12.71 -35.22 29.79
CA HIS A 1 12.50 -34.48 28.53
C HIS A 1 13.63 -33.48 28.36
N THR A 2 14.61 -33.84 27.56
CA THR A 2 15.75 -32.97 27.20
C THR A 2 15.28 -32.01 26.07
N LEU A 3 15.37 -30.73 26.34
CA LEU A 3 15.11 -29.69 25.32
C LEU A 3 16.16 -29.81 24.18
N PRO A 4 15.77 -29.71 22.91
CA PRO A 4 16.71 -29.77 21.80
C PRO A 4 17.72 -28.61 21.89
N THR A 5 18.99 -28.89 21.64
CA THR A 5 20.05 -27.88 21.64
C THR A 5 19.81 -26.86 20.52
N ARG A 6 20.27 -25.61 20.68
CA ARG A 6 20.17 -24.52 19.66
C ARG A 6 20.62 -24.96 18.26
N ARG A 7 21.62 -25.88 18.17
CA ARG A 7 22.10 -26.42 16.89
C ARG A 7 21.06 -27.31 16.20
N THR A 8 20.30 -28.12 16.95
CA THR A 8 19.24 -28.99 16.41
C THR A 8 18.02 -28.18 15.95
N ALA A 9 17.67 -27.11 16.66
CA ALA A 9 16.57 -26.21 16.23
C ALA A 9 16.90 -25.44 14.93
N LEU A 10 18.15 -24.95 14.80
CA LEU A 10 18.60 -24.25 13.58
C LEU A 10 18.73 -25.18 12.37
N SER A 11 19.13 -26.45 12.57
CA SER A 11 19.17 -27.42 11.48
C SER A 11 17.79 -27.85 11.03
N ALA A 12 16.81 -27.97 11.94
CA ALA A 12 15.41 -28.25 11.61
C ALA A 12 14.75 -27.09 10.87
N LEU A 13 15.07 -25.83 11.25
CA LEU A 13 14.61 -24.63 10.51
C LEU A 13 15.23 -24.55 9.12
N ARG A 14 16.52 -24.87 8.97
CA ARG A 14 17.18 -24.96 7.66
C ARG A 14 16.58 -26.06 6.78
N GLN A 15 16.28 -27.22 7.32
CA GLN A 15 15.66 -28.33 6.58
C GLN A 15 14.20 -27.99 6.19
N ARG A 16 13.45 -27.25 7.02
CA ARG A 16 12.12 -26.75 6.65
C ARG A 16 12.20 -25.67 5.57
N ALA A 17 13.18 -24.78 5.61
CA ALA A 17 13.39 -23.79 4.55
C ALA A 17 13.76 -24.43 3.20
N LEU A 18 14.47 -25.57 3.22
CA LEU A 18 14.82 -26.35 2.02
C LEU A 18 13.67 -27.24 1.51
N ALA A 19 12.63 -27.44 2.32
CA ALA A 19 11.44 -28.21 1.96
C ALA A 19 10.25 -27.33 1.54
N LEU A 20 10.46 -26.02 1.37
CA LEU A 20 9.47 -25.21 0.64
C LEU A 20 9.37 -25.76 -0.79
N PRO A 21 8.16 -26.05 -1.29
CA PRO A 21 8.01 -26.48 -2.66
C PRO A 21 8.72 -25.45 -3.54
N GLU A 22 9.57 -25.93 -4.44
CA GLU A 22 10.13 -25.06 -5.48
C GLU A 22 8.96 -24.26 -6.04
N ALA A 23 9.09 -22.94 -6.01
CA ALA A 23 8.07 -22.07 -6.58
C ALA A 23 7.75 -22.63 -7.96
N SER A 24 6.55 -23.14 -8.14
CA SER A 24 6.08 -23.69 -9.41
C SER A 24 6.53 -22.74 -10.49
N ALA A 25 7.30 -23.24 -11.46
CA ALA A 25 7.88 -22.43 -12.53
C ALA A 25 6.82 -21.46 -13.02
N ALA A 26 7.08 -20.16 -12.89
CA ALA A 26 6.08 -19.13 -13.12
C ALA A 26 5.47 -19.35 -14.51
N THR A 27 4.22 -19.79 -14.55
CA THR A 27 3.48 -20.04 -15.79
C THR A 27 3.13 -18.74 -16.50
N ALA A 28 3.25 -17.61 -15.79
CA ALA A 28 3.00 -16.27 -16.32
C ALA A 28 4.29 -15.65 -16.87
N ALA A 29 4.16 -14.89 -17.97
CA ALA A 29 5.26 -14.14 -18.56
C ALA A 29 5.85 -13.13 -17.54
N PRO A 30 7.16 -12.84 -17.58
CA PRO A 30 7.80 -11.84 -16.73
C PRO A 30 7.12 -10.48 -16.84
N LEU A 31 6.89 -9.83 -15.70
CA LEU A 31 6.29 -8.51 -15.60
C LEU A 31 7.39 -7.48 -15.31
N THR A 32 7.51 -6.44 -16.14
CA THR A 32 8.40 -5.32 -15.85
C THR A 32 7.76 -4.41 -14.82
N LEU A 33 8.51 -4.10 -13.75
CA LEU A 33 8.04 -3.35 -12.58
C LEU A 33 8.88 -2.08 -12.40
N ALA A 34 8.22 -0.94 -12.17
CA ALA A 34 8.84 0.27 -11.67
C ALA A 34 8.35 0.57 -10.25
N LEU A 35 9.26 0.59 -9.29
CA LEU A 35 8.99 1.05 -7.92
C LEU A 35 9.40 2.52 -7.84
N LEU A 36 8.45 3.39 -7.58
CA LEU A 36 8.68 4.82 -7.46
C LEU A 36 9.07 5.16 -6.02
N GLN A 37 10.15 5.91 -5.84
CA GLN A 37 10.60 6.38 -4.54
C GLN A 37 11.03 7.85 -4.65
N GLY A 38 10.16 8.77 -4.20
CA GLY A 38 10.34 10.19 -4.38
C GLY A 38 11.32 10.85 -3.40
N PHE A 39 11.81 10.12 -2.39
CA PHE A 39 12.70 10.64 -1.34
C PHE A 39 12.20 11.95 -0.70
N ILE A 40 10.88 12.09 -0.57
CA ILE A 40 10.30 13.24 0.12
C ILE A 40 10.67 13.16 1.61
N PRO A 41 11.30 14.18 2.19
CA PRO A 41 11.62 14.18 3.62
C PRO A 41 10.39 13.95 4.48
N GLN A 42 10.51 13.10 5.50
CA GLN A 42 9.35 12.67 6.29
C GLN A 42 8.69 13.81 7.07
N ASP A 43 9.48 14.76 7.52
CA ASP A 43 9.06 15.99 8.20
C ASP A 43 8.38 17.00 7.27
N GLU A 44 8.65 16.93 5.97
CA GLU A 44 8.02 17.77 4.95
C GLU A 44 6.83 17.11 4.24
N LYS A 45 6.74 15.79 4.27
CA LYS A 45 5.79 14.99 3.46
C LYS A 45 4.35 15.51 3.49
N PHE A 46 3.92 16.03 4.63
CA PHE A 46 2.56 16.55 4.83
C PHE A 46 2.49 18.09 4.91
N GLN A 47 3.60 18.78 4.62
CA GLN A 47 3.63 20.25 4.63
C GLN A 47 2.99 20.82 3.36
N PRO A 48 1.91 21.63 3.48
CA PRO A 48 1.18 22.13 2.31
C PRO A 48 2.01 23.07 1.42
N GLY A 49 3.02 23.73 2.00
CA GLY A 49 3.85 24.71 1.30
C GLY A 49 5.12 24.14 0.64
N SER A 50 5.50 22.90 0.94
CA SER A 50 6.75 22.31 0.45
C SER A 50 6.59 20.88 -0.01
N GLY A 51 6.50 19.92 0.88
CA GLY A 51 6.56 18.50 0.56
C GLY A 51 5.34 18.00 -0.21
N VAL A 52 4.13 18.48 0.08
CA VAL A 52 2.91 18.07 -0.65
C VAL A 52 2.99 18.47 -2.13
N PRO A 53 3.25 19.74 -2.51
CA PRO A 53 3.40 20.11 -3.91
C PRO A 53 4.54 19.35 -4.61
N MET A 54 5.68 19.18 -3.93
CA MET A 54 6.82 18.42 -4.46
C MET A 54 6.44 16.97 -4.74
N ALA A 55 5.77 16.31 -3.81
CA ALA A 55 5.31 14.93 -3.97
C ALA A 55 4.32 14.80 -5.14
N LEU A 56 3.31 15.67 -5.20
CA LEU A 56 2.32 15.66 -6.28
C LEU A 56 2.96 15.83 -7.65
N GLN A 57 3.87 16.80 -7.77
CA GLN A 57 4.58 17.03 -9.02
C GLN A 57 5.42 15.81 -9.39
N TRP A 58 6.29 15.35 -8.50
CA TRP A 58 7.21 14.26 -8.80
C TRP A 58 6.48 12.96 -9.13
N TYR A 59 5.52 12.53 -8.27
CA TYR A 59 4.77 11.31 -8.55
C TYR A 59 3.90 11.43 -9.78
N GLY A 60 3.29 12.59 -10.03
CA GLY A 60 2.54 12.86 -11.25
C GLY A 60 3.39 12.68 -12.51
N GLU A 61 4.59 13.29 -12.55
CA GLU A 61 5.53 13.16 -13.66
C GLU A 61 5.98 11.70 -13.86
N GLN A 62 6.33 11.00 -12.77
CA GLN A 62 6.76 9.61 -12.85
C GLN A 62 5.63 8.68 -13.31
N LEU A 63 4.41 8.85 -12.81
CA LEU A 63 3.25 8.07 -13.23
C LEU A 63 2.92 8.29 -14.70
N GLN A 64 3.07 9.50 -15.21
CA GLN A 64 2.85 9.81 -16.62
C GLN A 64 3.99 9.30 -17.53
N GLY A 65 5.24 9.38 -17.06
CA GLY A 65 6.43 9.06 -17.87
C GLY A 65 6.89 7.60 -17.81
N ALA A 66 6.44 6.82 -16.85
CA ALA A 66 6.90 5.44 -16.64
C ALA A 66 6.59 4.53 -17.84
N LYS A 67 7.58 3.67 -18.18
CA LYS A 67 7.47 2.73 -19.30
C LYS A 67 7.29 1.27 -18.88
N ALA A 68 7.45 0.97 -17.58
CA ALA A 68 7.23 -0.37 -17.04
C ALA A 68 5.76 -0.80 -17.18
N GLN A 69 5.52 -2.09 -17.25
CA GLN A 69 4.17 -2.65 -17.37
C GLN A 69 3.32 -2.40 -16.11
N LEU A 70 3.96 -2.47 -14.94
CA LEU A 70 3.33 -2.12 -13.66
C LEU A 70 4.18 -1.05 -12.95
N VAL A 71 3.53 0.01 -12.52
CA VAL A 71 4.14 1.11 -11.76
C VAL A 71 3.57 1.09 -10.35
N VAL A 72 4.43 1.11 -9.34
CA VAL A 72 4.02 1.10 -7.94
C VAL A 72 4.61 2.30 -7.23
N ALA A 73 3.74 3.12 -6.65
CA ALA A 73 4.12 4.21 -5.76
C ALA A 73 3.84 3.83 -4.30
N PRO A 74 4.65 4.29 -3.34
CA PRO A 74 4.58 3.87 -1.95
C PRO A 74 3.33 4.39 -1.23
N GLU A 75 3.19 3.98 0.04
CA GLU A 75 2.21 4.48 0.98
C GLU A 75 2.18 6.01 1.00
N THR A 76 0.97 6.59 0.88
CA THR A 76 0.76 8.04 0.83
C THR A 76 1.71 8.77 -0.15
N ALA A 77 1.98 8.18 -1.31
CA ALA A 77 2.69 8.85 -2.40
C ALA A 77 1.93 10.12 -2.83
N ILE A 78 0.61 10.03 -2.86
CA ILE A 78 -0.29 11.18 -2.98
C ILE A 78 -0.79 11.48 -1.56
N ALA A 79 -0.29 12.58 -0.96
CA ALA A 79 -0.52 12.91 0.44
C ALA A 79 -1.80 13.75 0.68
N LEU A 80 -2.70 13.83 -0.29
CA LEU A 80 -3.97 14.55 -0.22
C LEU A 80 -5.14 13.60 -0.52
N LEU A 81 -6.29 13.91 0.06
CA LEU A 81 -7.56 13.27 -0.31
C LEU A 81 -7.93 13.61 -1.76
N PRO A 82 -8.67 12.74 -2.47
CA PRO A 82 -9.08 13.00 -3.85
C PRO A 82 -9.74 14.38 -4.06
N GLY A 83 -10.59 14.80 -3.14
CA GLY A 83 -11.27 16.11 -3.22
C GLY A 83 -10.36 17.33 -2.93
N GLN A 84 -9.13 17.13 -2.49
CA GLN A 84 -8.14 18.18 -2.22
C GLN A 84 -7.10 18.29 -3.33
N LEU A 85 -7.11 17.35 -4.27
CA LEU A 85 -6.17 17.35 -5.38
C LEU A 85 -6.46 18.46 -6.39
N PRO A 86 -5.45 18.96 -7.10
CA PRO A 86 -5.65 19.85 -8.22
C PRO A 86 -6.64 19.23 -9.23
N PRO A 87 -7.56 20.04 -9.82
CA PRO A 87 -8.46 19.56 -10.85
C PRO A 87 -7.69 18.85 -11.99
N GLY A 88 -8.20 17.70 -12.41
CA GLY A 88 -7.60 16.92 -13.48
C GLY A 88 -6.45 15.98 -13.06
N TYR A 89 -5.96 16.03 -11.81
CA TYR A 89 -4.81 15.23 -11.39
C TYR A 89 -5.11 13.72 -11.45
N LEU A 90 -6.16 13.25 -10.77
CA LEU A 90 -6.56 11.84 -10.80
C LEU A 90 -7.14 11.43 -12.15
N GLU A 91 -7.83 12.32 -12.81
CA GLU A 91 -8.36 12.10 -14.17
C GLU A 91 -7.23 11.79 -15.15
N ALA A 92 -6.13 12.56 -15.11
CA ALA A 92 -4.96 12.31 -15.95
C ALA A 92 -4.30 10.97 -15.67
N VAL A 93 -4.19 10.57 -14.40
CA VAL A 93 -3.68 9.24 -14.02
C VAL A 93 -4.64 8.15 -14.50
N THR A 94 -5.93 8.32 -14.26
CA THR A 94 -6.97 7.37 -14.69
C THR A 94 -6.91 7.18 -16.20
N GLN A 95 -6.96 8.25 -16.97
CA GLN A 95 -6.91 8.21 -18.42
C GLN A 95 -5.66 7.49 -18.92
N ARG A 96 -4.49 7.87 -18.39
CA ARG A 96 -3.18 7.28 -18.75
C ARG A 96 -3.16 5.76 -18.66
N TYR A 97 -3.73 5.19 -17.61
CA TYR A 97 -3.67 3.75 -17.35
C TYR A 97 -4.88 2.97 -17.86
N THR A 98 -6.05 3.60 -18.00
CA THR A 98 -7.24 2.95 -18.57
C THR A 98 -7.20 2.88 -20.09
N GLU A 99 -6.63 3.89 -20.77
CA GLU A 99 -6.46 3.92 -22.21
C GLU A 99 -5.15 3.24 -22.67
N GLY A 100 -4.17 3.09 -21.76
CA GLY A 100 -2.89 2.45 -22.04
C GLY A 100 -2.93 0.92 -21.89
N ASN A 101 -1.75 0.31 -21.93
CA ASN A 101 -1.55 -1.13 -21.72
C ASN A 101 -0.77 -1.46 -20.43
N GLN A 102 -0.57 -0.48 -19.59
CA GLN A 102 0.15 -0.52 -18.32
C GLN A 102 -0.85 -0.52 -17.15
N ALA A 103 -0.34 -0.78 -15.96
CA ALA A 103 -1.08 -0.66 -14.72
C ALA A 103 -0.31 0.18 -13.69
N ALA A 104 -1.03 0.75 -12.73
CA ALA A 104 -0.43 1.44 -11.59
C ALA A 104 -1.11 1.05 -10.28
N LEU A 105 -0.33 1.01 -9.19
CA LEU A 105 -0.78 0.92 -7.82
C LEU A 105 -0.18 2.10 -7.05
N VAL A 106 -1.01 2.90 -6.41
CA VAL A 106 -0.57 4.16 -5.79
C VAL A 106 -1.18 4.32 -4.40
N GLY A 107 -0.32 4.54 -3.40
CA GLY A 107 -0.74 4.85 -2.04
C GLY A 107 -1.34 6.25 -1.94
N ILE A 108 -2.55 6.36 -1.40
CA ILE A 108 -3.33 7.59 -1.27
C ILE A 108 -4.31 7.47 -0.10
N PRO A 109 -4.51 8.52 0.73
CA PRO A 109 -5.60 8.52 1.70
C PRO A 109 -6.95 8.66 0.99
N MET A 110 -7.95 7.92 1.46
CA MET A 110 -9.32 7.96 0.93
C MET A 110 -10.31 8.30 2.04
N GLY A 111 -11.50 8.73 1.66
CA GLY A 111 -12.59 9.00 2.61
C GLY A 111 -12.98 10.47 2.75
N SER A 112 -13.76 10.75 3.79
CA SER A 112 -14.27 12.09 4.13
C SER A 112 -14.48 12.21 5.64
N LEU A 113 -14.82 13.41 6.12
CA LEU A 113 -15.18 13.64 7.53
C LEU A 113 -16.35 12.76 7.99
N ASP A 114 -17.33 12.54 7.11
CA ASP A 114 -18.54 11.79 7.45
C ASP A 114 -18.35 10.28 7.39
N GLN A 115 -17.48 9.79 6.52
CA GLN A 115 -17.24 8.37 6.29
C GLN A 115 -16.00 7.83 7.01
N GLY A 116 -15.22 8.71 7.61
CA GLY A 116 -13.89 8.40 8.13
C GLY A 116 -12.85 8.32 6.98
N TYR A 117 -11.60 8.22 7.38
CA TYR A 117 -10.45 8.16 6.46
C TYR A 117 -9.85 6.78 6.46
N THR A 118 -9.34 6.35 5.31
CA THR A 118 -8.57 5.10 5.18
C THR A 118 -7.21 5.38 4.55
N ASN A 119 -6.22 4.62 4.96
CA ASN A 119 -4.93 4.53 4.28
C ASN A 119 -5.09 3.49 3.16
N SER A 120 -4.95 3.90 1.91
CA SER A 120 -5.44 3.10 0.80
C SER A 120 -4.43 2.98 -0.34
N VAL A 121 -4.65 1.99 -1.19
CA VAL A 121 -4.02 1.87 -2.50
C VAL A 121 -5.10 1.94 -3.56
N LEU A 122 -4.95 2.86 -4.51
CA LEU A 122 -5.72 2.84 -5.74
C LEU A 122 -4.94 2.13 -6.85
N GLY A 123 -5.65 1.37 -7.68
CA GLY A 123 -5.08 0.64 -8.79
C GLY A 123 -5.81 0.91 -10.10
N TRP A 124 -5.07 1.20 -11.15
CA TRP A 124 -5.61 1.40 -12.50
C TRP A 124 -5.02 0.39 -13.47
N LYS A 125 -5.81 -0.04 -14.42
CA LYS A 125 -5.39 -0.91 -15.53
C LYS A 125 -6.25 -0.69 -16.76
N SER A 126 -5.76 -1.15 -17.90
CA SER A 126 -6.42 -1.01 -19.19
C SER A 126 -7.88 -1.49 -19.18
N GLY A 127 -8.76 -0.70 -19.77
CA GLY A 127 -10.17 -1.04 -19.99
C GLY A 127 -11.07 -1.04 -18.73
N VAL A 128 -10.53 -0.66 -17.56
CA VAL A 128 -11.29 -0.64 -16.30
C VAL A 128 -11.40 0.81 -15.80
N PRO A 129 -12.55 1.48 -16.02
CA PRO A 129 -12.72 2.90 -15.71
C PRO A 129 -12.79 3.20 -14.21
N VAL A 130 -13.22 2.24 -13.40
CA VAL A 130 -13.29 2.38 -11.95
C VAL A 130 -12.02 1.81 -11.34
N PRO A 131 -11.24 2.62 -10.62
CA PRO A 131 -10.02 2.14 -9.98
C PRO A 131 -10.29 1.01 -8.99
N TYR A 132 -9.38 0.04 -8.97
CA TYR A 132 -9.27 -0.89 -7.85
C TYR A 132 -8.98 -0.09 -6.58
N ARG A 133 -9.51 -0.55 -5.44
CA ARG A 133 -9.24 0.03 -4.13
C ARG A 133 -8.92 -1.06 -3.13
N TYR A 134 -7.86 -0.84 -2.38
CA TYR A 134 -7.51 -1.58 -1.18
C TYR A 134 -7.41 -0.60 -0.01
N ASP A 135 -8.02 -0.91 1.10
CA ASP A 135 -7.96 -0.12 2.34
C ASP A 135 -7.18 -0.91 3.39
N LYS A 136 -6.19 -0.28 4.01
CA LYS A 136 -5.36 -0.87 5.05
C LYS A 136 -6.23 -1.48 6.16
N HIS A 137 -6.02 -2.76 6.44
CA HIS A 137 -6.76 -3.47 7.47
C HIS A 137 -6.10 -3.34 8.84
N HIS A 138 -4.77 -3.60 8.90
CA HIS A 138 -4.03 -3.57 10.16
C HIS A 138 -3.40 -2.21 10.40
N LEU A 139 -4.08 -1.40 11.25
CA LEU A 139 -3.65 -0.04 11.57
C LEU A 139 -2.58 -0.04 12.65
N VAL A 140 -1.66 0.92 12.58
CA VAL A 140 -0.61 1.13 13.58
C VAL A 140 -1.22 1.75 14.83
N PRO A 141 -1.12 1.08 16.01
CA PRO A 141 -1.55 1.68 17.27
C PRO A 141 -0.80 2.99 17.54
N PHE A 142 -1.49 3.99 18.06
CA PHE A 142 -0.98 5.35 18.34
C PHE A 142 -0.47 6.14 17.12
N GLY A 143 -0.39 5.54 15.94
CA GLY A 143 -0.04 6.22 14.69
C GLY A 143 -1.26 6.48 13.82
N GLU A 144 -2.09 5.47 13.62
CA GLU A 144 -3.26 5.52 12.74
C GLU A 144 -4.58 5.36 13.50
N PHE A 145 -4.55 4.83 14.70
CA PHE A 145 -5.71 4.80 15.60
C PHE A 145 -5.30 4.90 17.07
N ILE A 146 -6.20 5.40 17.90
CA ILE A 146 -6.02 5.48 19.35
C ILE A 146 -6.85 4.37 19.99
N PRO A 147 -6.23 3.41 20.72
CA PRO A 147 -7.00 2.44 21.49
C PRO A 147 -7.93 3.14 22.49
N PRO A 148 -9.17 2.69 22.67
CA PRO A 148 -10.19 3.40 23.47
C PRO A 148 -9.76 3.78 24.89
N LEU A 149 -8.94 2.94 25.52
CA LEU A 149 -8.44 3.17 26.88
C LEU A 149 -7.34 4.24 26.97
N PHE A 150 -6.80 4.71 25.84
CA PHE A 150 -5.68 5.66 25.79
C PHE A 150 -6.06 7.03 25.21
N ARG A 151 -7.31 7.28 24.87
CA ARG A 151 -7.76 8.58 24.33
C ARG A 151 -7.42 9.74 25.26
N TRP A 152 -7.62 9.57 26.56
CA TRP A 152 -7.27 10.57 27.57
C TRP A 152 -5.78 10.94 27.57
N PHE A 153 -4.90 9.97 27.28
CA PHE A 153 -3.44 10.19 27.21
C PHE A 153 -3.05 10.99 25.98
N THR A 154 -3.62 10.69 24.83
CA THR A 154 -3.33 11.42 23.58
C THR A 154 -3.91 12.83 23.60
N GLU A 155 -5.07 13.04 24.20
CA GLU A 155 -5.64 14.36 24.47
C GLU A 155 -4.74 15.18 25.40
N LEU A 156 -4.24 14.58 26.48
CA LEU A 156 -3.32 15.21 27.42
C LEU A 156 -2.00 15.62 26.75
N MET A 157 -1.48 14.78 25.84
CA MET A 157 -0.20 14.99 25.17
C MET A 157 -0.31 15.83 23.90
N HIS A 158 -1.51 16.27 23.51
CA HIS A 158 -1.78 17.04 22.27
C HIS A 158 -1.19 16.39 21.03
N ILE A 159 -1.24 15.05 20.92
CA ILE A 159 -0.74 14.31 19.78
C ILE A 159 -1.81 14.37 18.68
N PRO A 160 -1.55 14.99 17.53
CA PRO A 160 -2.48 15.04 16.41
C PRO A 160 -2.48 13.68 15.70
N LEU A 161 -3.30 12.75 16.18
CA LEU A 161 -3.46 11.44 15.57
C LEU A 161 -4.74 11.42 14.75
N GLY A 162 -4.63 11.00 13.49
CA GLY A 162 -5.79 10.76 12.64
C GLY A 162 -6.46 9.44 13.05
N ASP A 163 -7.78 9.47 13.27
CA ASP A 163 -8.56 8.24 13.41
C ASP A 163 -8.82 7.67 12.00
N PHE A 164 -7.93 6.80 11.54
CA PHE A 164 -8.16 6.05 10.32
C PHE A 164 -9.15 4.90 10.58
N SER A 165 -9.97 4.63 9.59
CA SER A 165 -10.87 3.48 9.56
C SER A 165 -10.16 2.26 8.96
N ARG A 166 -10.48 1.08 9.47
CA ARG A 166 -9.93 -0.18 8.96
C ARG A 166 -10.67 -0.64 7.71
N GLY A 167 -9.93 -1.11 6.71
CA GLY A 167 -10.48 -1.88 5.62
C GLY A 167 -10.93 -3.29 6.07
N ALA A 168 -11.64 -4.00 5.19
CA ALA A 168 -11.98 -5.40 5.43
C ALA A 168 -10.70 -6.27 5.46
N LEU A 169 -10.71 -7.35 6.25
CA LEU A 169 -9.59 -8.30 6.31
C LEU A 169 -9.33 -8.93 4.95
N VAL A 170 -10.38 -9.44 4.32
CA VAL A 170 -10.30 -10.05 2.99
C VAL A 170 -10.79 -9.05 1.96
N GLN A 171 -9.89 -8.63 1.09
CA GLN A 171 -10.17 -7.74 -0.02
C GLN A 171 -9.62 -8.39 -1.30
N PRO A 172 -10.31 -8.25 -2.44
CA PRO A 172 -9.87 -8.88 -3.68
C PRO A 172 -8.48 -8.40 -4.08
N PRO A 173 -7.61 -9.27 -4.62
CA PRO A 173 -6.32 -8.85 -5.15
C PRO A 173 -6.49 -8.01 -6.42
N PHE A 174 -5.51 -7.18 -6.71
CA PHE A 174 -5.40 -6.51 -8.00
C PHE A 174 -4.89 -7.49 -9.05
N GLU A 175 -5.68 -7.72 -10.08
CA GLU A 175 -5.33 -8.67 -11.15
C GLU A 175 -4.82 -7.93 -12.38
N PHE A 176 -3.61 -8.27 -12.80
CA PHE A 176 -3.01 -7.70 -14.00
C PHE A 176 -2.12 -8.72 -14.72
N ARG A 177 -2.37 -8.94 -16.02
CA ARG A 177 -1.61 -9.87 -16.88
C ARG A 177 -1.43 -11.27 -16.30
N GLY A 178 -2.49 -11.82 -15.71
CA GLY A 178 -2.46 -13.15 -15.08
C GLY A 178 -1.78 -13.21 -13.72
N GLN A 179 -1.30 -12.08 -13.20
CA GLN A 179 -0.76 -11.97 -11.84
C GLN A 179 -1.84 -11.46 -10.88
N ARG A 180 -1.89 -12.03 -9.68
CA ARG A 180 -2.71 -11.57 -8.56
C ARG A 180 -1.80 -10.85 -7.57
N LEU A 181 -2.07 -9.58 -7.32
CA LEU A 181 -1.26 -8.71 -6.47
C LEU A 181 -2.10 -8.27 -5.27
N ALA A 182 -1.67 -8.63 -4.08
CA ALA A 182 -2.29 -8.15 -2.84
C ALA A 182 -1.45 -7.01 -2.27
N PRO A 183 -1.97 -5.79 -2.22
CA PRO A 183 -1.29 -4.68 -1.56
C PRO A 183 -1.04 -4.97 -0.09
N ASN A 184 0.08 -4.48 0.40
CA ASN A 184 0.48 -4.55 1.79
C ASN A 184 1.03 -3.17 2.17
N ILE A 185 0.50 -2.56 3.21
CA ILE A 185 0.84 -1.20 3.61
C ILE A 185 1.58 -1.25 4.97
N CYS A 186 2.90 -0.94 4.92
CA CYS A 186 3.74 -0.70 6.11
C CYS A 186 3.63 -1.83 7.15
N TYR A 187 3.02 -1.55 8.30
CA TYR A 187 2.90 -2.43 9.46
C TYR A 187 2.20 -3.77 9.19
N GLU A 188 1.39 -3.86 8.13
CA GLU A 188 0.72 -5.10 7.72
C GLU A 188 1.69 -6.23 7.36
N ASP A 189 2.94 -5.89 7.02
CA ASP A 189 3.99 -6.88 6.70
C ASP A 189 4.32 -7.84 7.86
N LEU A 190 3.99 -7.44 9.08
CA LEU A 190 4.17 -8.28 10.26
C LEU A 190 3.11 -9.39 10.41
N PHE A 191 2.00 -9.32 9.64
CA PHE A 191 0.84 -10.19 9.80
C PHE A 191 0.67 -11.14 8.59
N GLY A 192 1.61 -12.09 8.45
CA GLY A 192 1.63 -13.04 7.34
C GLY A 192 0.36 -13.87 7.18
N GLU A 193 -0.34 -14.18 8.27
CA GLU A 193 -1.62 -14.90 8.25
C GLU A 193 -2.73 -14.08 7.58
N GLU A 194 -2.78 -12.77 7.84
CA GLU A 194 -3.72 -11.85 7.20
C GLU A 194 -3.42 -11.66 5.72
N LEU A 195 -2.13 -11.61 5.37
CA LEU A 195 -1.70 -11.59 3.96
C LEU A 195 -2.10 -12.88 3.24
N GLY A 196 -1.88 -14.03 3.86
CA GLY A 196 -2.26 -15.34 3.30
C GLY A 196 -3.76 -15.46 3.02
N ALA A 197 -4.60 -14.92 3.89
CA ALA A 197 -6.05 -14.95 3.74
C ALA A 197 -6.57 -14.23 2.47
N ARG A 198 -5.77 -13.35 1.87
CA ARG A 198 -6.13 -12.63 0.64
C ARG A 198 -5.92 -13.46 -0.63
N PHE A 199 -5.27 -14.61 -0.51
CA PHE A 199 -5.01 -15.52 -1.64
C PHE A 199 -5.77 -16.87 -1.50
N ALA A 200 -6.48 -17.08 -0.40
CA ALA A 200 -7.26 -18.27 -0.11
C ALA A 200 -8.55 -18.39 -0.97
#